data_98ee5444dad098aba261fc8f852d3a3b
#
_entry.id   98ee5444dad098aba261fc8f852d3a3b
#
_cell.length_a   1.000
_cell.length_b   1.000
_cell.length_c   1.000
_cell.angle_alpha   90.00
_cell.angle_beta   90.00
_cell.angle_gamma   90.00
#
_symmetry.space_group_name_H-M   'P 1'
#
loop_
_entity.id
_entity.type
_entity.pdbx_description
1 polymer ?
#
loop_
_entity_poly.entity_id
_entity_poly.type
_entity_poly.pdbx_seq_one_letter_code
_entity_poly.pdbx_strand_id
1 'polypeptide(L)'
;MKTIMVRYTTTEAHALTNEEMIRAVFADLHARMPKGIRYDSYRVGIGATFMHIATLDAPDDNPLTTLPSFLAFQKQLKDRCVEPPVVSDLSPVGSYR
;
A
#
# COMPACT_ATOMS: atom_id res chain seq x y z
N MET A 1 10.27 -12.63 8.55
CA MET A 1 10.04 -11.33 7.88
C MET A 1 9.62 -11.57 6.45
N LYS A 2 8.63 -10.84 6.00
CA LYS A 2 8.11 -10.95 4.63
C LYS A 2 7.95 -9.57 4.03
N THR A 3 8.50 -9.36 2.82
CA THR A 3 8.34 -8.11 2.09
C THR A 3 7.51 -8.37 0.84
N ILE A 4 6.47 -7.59 0.65
CA ILE A 4 5.59 -7.69 -0.51
C ILE A 4 5.47 -6.34 -1.19
N MET A 5 5.25 -6.39 -2.49
CA MET A 5 4.95 -5.23 -3.31
C MET A 5 3.58 -5.41 -3.94
N VAL A 6 2.79 -4.34 -3.92
CA VAL A 6 1.51 -4.29 -4.62
C VAL A 6 1.59 -3.16 -5.64
N ARG A 7 1.28 -3.47 -6.89
CA ARG A 7 1.30 -2.47 -7.97
C ARG A 7 -0.03 -2.51 -8.71
N TYR A 8 -0.55 -1.33 -9.01
CA TYR A 8 -1.80 -1.17 -9.75
C TYR A 8 -1.83 0.19 -10.44
N THR A 9 -2.75 0.34 -11.39
CA THR A 9 -2.97 1.61 -12.08
C THR A 9 -4.44 1.97 -11.99
N THR A 10 -4.73 3.17 -11.49
CA THR A 10 -6.10 3.70 -11.44
C THR A 10 -6.43 4.40 -12.76
N THR A 11 -7.69 4.78 -12.95
CA THR A 11 -8.01 5.76 -14.00
C THR A 11 -7.39 7.10 -13.60
N GLU A 12 -7.13 7.96 -14.60
CA GLU A 12 -6.61 9.30 -14.31
C GLU A 12 -7.56 10.10 -13.43
N ALA A 13 -8.86 9.93 -13.64
CA ALA A 13 -9.88 10.62 -12.86
C ALA A 13 -9.87 10.23 -11.39
N HIS A 14 -9.39 9.04 -11.05
CA HIS A 14 -9.36 8.54 -9.68
C HIS A 14 -7.98 8.62 -9.01
N ALA A 15 -6.96 9.08 -9.73
CA ALA A 15 -5.60 9.09 -9.18
C ALA A 15 -5.48 9.95 -7.92
N LEU A 16 -6.08 11.14 -7.91
CA LEU A 16 -6.03 12.03 -6.75
C LEU A 16 -6.80 11.46 -5.57
N THR A 17 -7.99 10.90 -5.80
CA THR A 17 -8.78 10.24 -4.76
C THR A 17 -8.00 9.08 -4.15
N ASN A 18 -7.31 8.30 -4.99
CA ASN A 18 -6.50 7.20 -4.52
C ASN A 18 -5.37 7.68 -3.61
N GLU A 19 -4.71 8.77 -3.99
CA GLU A 19 -3.64 9.38 -3.19
C GLU A 19 -4.17 9.86 -1.83
N GLU A 20 -5.35 10.48 -1.81
CA GLU A 20 -5.98 10.94 -0.57
C GLU A 20 -6.32 9.77 0.35
N MET A 21 -6.80 8.66 -0.20
CA MET A 21 -7.11 7.48 0.59
C MET A 21 -5.84 6.83 1.16
N ILE A 22 -4.75 6.84 0.41
CA ILE A 22 -3.44 6.39 0.89
C ILE A 22 -2.99 7.26 2.07
N ARG A 23 -3.12 8.59 1.95
CA ARG A 23 -2.74 9.51 3.03
C ARG A 23 -3.54 9.26 4.30
N ALA A 24 -4.83 8.89 4.17
CA ALA A 24 -5.66 8.52 5.32
C ALA A 24 -5.13 7.27 6.02
N VAL A 25 -4.63 6.28 5.26
CA VAL A 25 -4.00 5.10 5.83
C VAL A 25 -2.77 5.48 6.64
N PHE A 26 -1.91 6.35 6.11
CA PHE A 26 -0.71 6.78 6.83
C PHE A 26 -1.04 7.62 8.07
N ALA A 27 -2.07 8.46 8.01
CA ALA A 27 -2.53 9.19 9.20
C ALA A 27 -2.97 8.21 10.30
N ASP A 28 -3.67 7.16 9.94
CA ASP A 28 -4.12 6.12 10.87
C ASP A 28 -2.92 5.35 11.46
N LEU A 29 -1.93 5.03 10.60
CA LEU A 29 -0.70 4.38 11.05
C LEU A 29 0.06 5.23 12.07
N HIS A 30 0.20 6.53 11.81
CA HIS A 30 0.89 7.44 12.72
C HIS A 30 0.12 7.63 14.03
N ALA A 31 -1.20 7.59 13.99
CA ALA A 31 -2.02 7.72 15.19
C ALA A 31 -1.99 6.46 16.06
N ARG A 32 -2.02 5.29 15.45
CA ARG A 32 -2.13 4.01 16.17
C ARG A 32 -0.79 3.36 16.45
N MET A 33 0.23 3.66 15.66
CA MET A 33 1.60 3.14 15.79
C MET A 33 1.66 1.61 15.97
N PRO A 34 1.05 0.84 15.06
CA PRO A 34 1.10 -0.61 15.16
C PRO A 34 2.54 -1.10 15.00
N LYS A 35 2.87 -2.18 15.70
CA LYS A 35 4.19 -2.79 15.63
C LYS A 35 4.21 -3.90 14.58
N GLY A 36 5.42 -4.24 14.11
CA GLY A 36 5.60 -5.38 13.23
C GLY A 36 5.37 -5.09 11.76
N ILE A 37 5.33 -3.81 11.37
CA ILE A 37 5.15 -3.43 9.98
C ILE A 37 6.00 -2.22 9.61
N ARG A 38 6.56 -2.27 8.39
CA ARG A 38 7.06 -1.10 7.67
C ARG A 38 6.23 -0.99 6.40
N TYR A 39 5.78 0.22 6.09
CA TYR A 39 4.90 0.43 4.95
C TYR A 39 5.27 1.70 4.22
N ASP A 40 5.49 1.58 2.92
CA ASP A 40 5.82 2.70 2.05
C ASP A 40 4.93 2.67 0.82
N SER A 41 4.49 3.83 0.37
CA SER A 41 3.66 3.94 -0.82
C SER A 41 4.25 4.99 -1.75
N TYR A 42 4.21 4.71 -3.04
CA TYR A 42 4.76 5.56 -4.08
C TYR A 42 3.75 5.75 -5.20
N ARG A 43 3.76 6.94 -5.77
CA ARG A 43 3.14 7.19 -7.07
C ARG A 43 4.25 7.17 -8.11
N VAL A 44 4.07 6.41 -9.17
CA VAL A 44 5.10 6.26 -10.20
C VAL A 44 5.01 7.45 -11.17
N GLY A 45 5.98 8.36 -11.09
CA GLY A 45 5.95 9.58 -11.90
C GLY A 45 4.73 10.43 -11.61
N ILE A 46 4.16 11.03 -12.66
CA ILE A 46 2.95 11.85 -12.57
C ILE A 46 1.70 11.13 -13.08
N GLY A 47 1.83 9.85 -13.38
CA GLY A 47 0.73 9.04 -13.89
C GLY A 47 -0.19 8.53 -12.78
N ALA A 48 -0.95 7.50 -13.12
CA ALA A 48 -1.94 6.91 -12.21
C ALA A 48 -1.52 5.53 -11.69
N THR A 49 -0.23 5.20 -11.77
CA THR A 49 0.31 3.94 -11.25
C THR A 49 0.85 4.16 -9.85
N PHE A 50 0.51 3.23 -8.96
CA PHE A 50 0.90 3.27 -7.56
C PHE A 50 1.59 1.98 -7.18
N MET A 51 2.51 2.09 -6.23
CA MET A 51 3.26 0.96 -5.71
C MET A 51 3.31 1.05 -4.20
N HIS A 52 2.96 -0.04 -3.52
CA HIS A 52 3.04 -0.13 -2.07
C HIS A 52 4.02 -1.24 -1.72
N ILE A 53 4.88 -0.98 -0.74
CA ILE A 53 5.83 -1.98 -0.25
C ILE A 53 5.58 -2.13 1.25
N ALA A 54 5.28 -3.35 1.67
CA ALA A 54 5.06 -3.68 3.07
C ALA A 54 6.04 -4.75 3.52
N THR A 55 6.69 -4.51 4.66
CA THR A 55 7.54 -5.51 5.31
C THR A 55 6.88 -5.88 6.62
N LEU A 56 6.55 -7.17 6.76
CA LEU A 56 5.87 -7.71 7.93
C LEU A 56 6.85 -8.54 8.75
N ASP A 57 6.92 -8.28 10.06
CA ASP A 57 7.75 -9.09 10.97
C ASP A 57 7.23 -10.51 11.07
N ALA A 58 5.91 -10.67 11.17
CA ALA A 58 5.24 -11.97 11.17
C ALA A 58 4.44 -12.11 9.88
N PRO A 59 4.75 -13.07 8.99
CA PRO A 59 4.09 -13.20 7.69
C PRO A 59 2.56 -13.36 7.76
N ASP A 60 2.08 -13.96 8.85
CA ASP A 60 0.64 -14.22 9.03
C ASP A 60 -0.09 -13.13 9.79
N ASP A 61 0.63 -12.08 10.20
CA ASP A 61 0.06 -10.98 10.97
C ASP A 61 0.32 -9.67 10.24
N ASN A 62 -0.71 -9.15 9.58
CA ASN A 62 -0.65 -7.88 8.87
C ASN A 62 -1.42 -6.81 9.64
N PRO A 63 -0.75 -5.92 10.37
CA PRO A 63 -1.42 -4.87 11.14
C PRO A 63 -2.30 -3.94 10.31
N LEU A 64 -2.05 -3.80 9.00
CA LEU A 64 -2.89 -2.98 8.12
C LEU A 64 -4.35 -3.42 8.15
N THR A 65 -4.61 -4.71 8.29
CA THR A 65 -5.97 -5.24 8.27
C THR A 65 -6.79 -4.84 9.49
N THR A 66 -6.18 -4.23 10.49
CA THR A 66 -6.86 -3.70 11.66
C THR A 66 -7.25 -2.24 11.51
N LEU A 67 -6.80 -1.57 10.44
CA LEU A 67 -7.03 -0.15 10.23
C LEU A 67 -8.29 0.10 9.41
N PRO A 68 -9.27 0.85 9.94
CA PRO A 68 -10.48 1.17 9.17
C PRO A 68 -10.18 1.89 7.86
N SER A 69 -9.19 2.78 7.84
CA SER A 69 -8.78 3.50 6.63
C SER A 69 -8.22 2.56 5.56
N PHE A 70 -7.48 1.53 5.97
CA PHE A 70 -6.95 0.55 5.03
C PHE A 70 -8.06 -0.32 4.45
N LEU A 71 -9.00 -0.75 5.27
CA LEU A 71 -10.14 -1.54 4.81
C LEU A 71 -11.00 -0.74 3.83
N ALA A 72 -11.23 0.54 4.12
CA ALA A 72 -11.96 1.43 3.22
C ALA A 72 -11.21 1.62 1.89
N PHE A 73 -9.90 1.78 1.95
CA PHE A 73 -9.04 1.88 0.77
C PHE A 73 -9.17 0.63 -0.11
N GLN A 74 -9.04 -0.54 0.48
CA GLN A 74 -9.11 -1.81 -0.26
C GLN A 74 -10.48 -2.06 -0.87
N LYS A 75 -11.54 -1.73 -0.14
CA LYS A 75 -12.92 -2.04 -0.55
C LYS A 75 -13.26 -1.43 -1.90
N GLN A 76 -12.74 -0.25 -2.20
CA GLN A 76 -13.07 0.48 -3.43
C GLN A 76 -11.95 0.49 -4.45
N LEU A 77 -10.85 -0.19 -4.16
CA LEU A 77 -9.66 -0.10 -5.00
C LEU A 77 -9.92 -0.63 -6.42
N LYS A 78 -10.57 -1.78 -6.54
CA LYS A 78 -10.84 -2.37 -7.85
C LYS A 78 -11.67 -1.47 -8.74
N ASP A 79 -12.61 -0.72 -8.15
CA ASP A 79 -13.48 0.17 -8.91
C ASP A 79 -12.73 1.38 -9.46
N ARG A 80 -11.58 1.71 -8.88
CA ARG A 80 -10.73 2.80 -9.35
C ARG A 80 -9.70 2.35 -10.38
N CYS A 81 -9.46 1.06 -10.53
CA CYS A 81 -8.34 0.54 -11.31
C CYS A 81 -8.68 0.25 -12.76
N VAL A 82 -7.77 0.63 -13.67
CA VAL A 82 -7.74 0.12 -15.05
C VAL A 82 -6.84 -1.11 -15.12
N GLU A 83 -5.82 -1.18 -14.26
CA GLU A 83 -4.98 -2.37 -14.07
C GLU A 83 -5.12 -2.80 -12.61
N PRO A 84 -5.67 -4.00 -12.36
CA PRO A 84 -5.92 -4.44 -10.98
C PRO A 84 -4.62 -4.66 -10.21
N PRO A 85 -4.69 -4.68 -8.86
CA PRO A 85 -3.51 -4.91 -8.04
C PRO A 85 -2.86 -6.26 -8.31
N VAL A 86 -1.54 -6.23 -8.46
CA VAL A 86 -0.70 -7.43 -8.57
C VAL A 86 0.20 -7.44 -7.34
N VAL A 87 0.17 -8.54 -6.61
CA VAL A 87 0.98 -8.74 -5.41
C VAL A 87 2.18 -9.60 -5.76
N SER A 88 3.37 -9.15 -5.38
CA SER A 88 4.61 -9.87 -5.61
C SER A 88 5.40 -9.98 -4.31
N ASP A 89 5.98 -11.15 -4.05
CA ASP A 89 6.93 -11.29 -2.96
C ASP A 89 8.27 -10.70 -3.39
N LEU A 90 8.92 -9.95 -2.50
CA LEU A 90 10.21 -9.36 -2.75
C LEU A 90 11.28 -10.08 -1.92
N SER A 91 12.32 -10.53 -2.61
CA SER A 91 13.48 -11.13 -1.95
C SER A 91 14.61 -10.12 -1.97
N PRO A 92 15.16 -9.72 -0.81
CA PRO A 92 16.23 -8.74 -0.79
C PRO A 92 17.49 -9.33 -1.45
N VAL A 93 18.08 -8.54 -2.34
CA VAL A 93 19.33 -8.92 -3.01
C VAL A 93 20.47 -8.10 -2.43
N GLY A 94 20.21 -6.91 -1.96
CA GLY A 94 21.19 -6.05 -1.33
C GLY A 94 20.55 -4.77 -0.83
N SER A 95 21.24 -4.09 0.09
CA SER A 95 20.87 -2.77 0.55
C SER A 95 22.12 -2.02 0.98
N TYR A 96 22.08 -0.71 0.80
CA TYR A 96 23.15 0.18 1.24
C TYR A 96 22.54 1.45 1.81
N ARG A 97 23.01 1.87 2.97
CA ARG A 97 22.49 3.06 3.65
C ARG A 97 23.59 3.90 4.28
#